data_8e26946914bd5b75a900e744f9743c4a
#
_entry.id   8e26946914bd5b75a900e744f9743c4a
#
_cell.length_a   1.000
_cell.length_b   1.000
_cell.length_c   1.000
_cell.angle_alpha   90.00
_cell.angle_beta   90.00
_cell.angle_gamma   90.00
#
_symmetry.space_group_name_H-M   'P 1'
#
loop_
_entity.id
_entity.type
_entity.pdbx_description
1 polymer ?
#
loop_
_entity_poly.entity_id
_entity_poly.type
_entity_poly.pdbx_seq_one_letter_code
_entity_poly.pdbx_strand_id
1 'polypeptide(L)'
;MLGWLLVLHLLAAIAVIGPAFVVPVIRWSARTADQFRFAFEVTNKFAFLPKIGGSVLIVTGVWMMIITKMGLSQMWLNISILLLLLVIATLDGLIEPRIKKIMQIVSISQGIGDEVPAELARLMKKMVPIELASLVMMIAITVLMVLKPF
;
A
#
# COMPACT_ATOMS: atom_id res chain seq x y z
N MET A 1 28.66 0.35 -7.00
CA MET A 1 27.49 -0.49 -7.31
C MET A 1 26.46 -0.51 -6.16
N LEU A 2 26.84 -0.79 -4.91
CA LEU A 2 25.92 -0.83 -3.75
C LEU A 2 25.16 0.48 -3.54
N GLY A 3 25.79 1.65 -3.69
CA GLY A 3 25.14 2.94 -3.52
C GLY A 3 23.99 3.20 -4.49
N TRP A 4 24.15 2.87 -5.76
CA TRP A 4 23.07 3.01 -6.76
C TRP A 4 21.91 2.05 -6.50
N LEU A 5 22.22 0.83 -6.04
CA LEU A 5 21.23 -0.15 -5.67
C LEU A 5 20.41 0.31 -4.45
N LEU A 6 21.07 0.95 -3.48
CA LEU A 6 20.41 1.56 -2.33
C LEU A 6 19.50 2.73 -2.73
N VAL A 7 19.96 3.60 -3.65
CA VAL A 7 19.14 4.69 -4.18
C VAL A 7 17.89 4.14 -4.86
N LEU A 8 18.04 3.13 -5.71
CA LEU A 8 16.91 2.50 -6.39
C LEU A 8 15.93 1.86 -5.39
N HIS A 9 16.45 1.20 -4.35
CA HIS A 9 15.65 0.62 -3.29
C HIS A 9 14.87 1.68 -2.51
N LEU A 10 15.49 2.81 -2.17
CA LEU A 10 14.82 3.93 -1.49
C LEU A 10 13.75 4.59 -2.37
N LEU A 11 14.01 4.79 -3.66
CA LEU A 11 13.01 5.32 -4.59
C LEU A 11 11.81 4.38 -4.72
N ALA A 12 12.06 3.07 -4.77
CA ALA A 12 11.02 2.06 -4.77
C ALA A 12 10.20 2.07 -3.45
N ALA A 13 10.87 2.26 -2.31
CA ALA A 13 10.20 2.41 -1.02
C ALA A 13 9.27 3.64 -1.00
N ILE A 14 9.72 4.78 -1.52
CA ILE A 14 8.89 5.99 -1.64
C ILE A 14 7.66 5.74 -2.54
N ALA A 15 7.85 5.02 -3.66
CA ALA A 15 6.76 4.68 -4.58
C ALA A 15 5.70 3.76 -3.94
N VAL A 16 6.07 2.95 -2.95
CA VAL A 16 5.14 2.10 -2.19
C VAL A 16 4.48 2.88 -1.04
N ILE A 17 5.28 3.57 -0.25
CA ILE A 17 4.83 4.25 0.98
C ILE A 17 4.02 5.51 0.65
N GLY A 18 4.42 6.28 -0.36
CA GLY A 18 3.74 7.53 -0.74
C GLY A 18 2.24 7.36 -0.99
N PRO A 19 1.81 6.48 -1.88
CA PRO A 19 0.39 6.19 -2.09
C PRO A 19 -0.32 5.70 -0.84
N ALA A 20 0.34 4.93 0.04
CA ALA A 20 -0.27 4.43 1.26
C ALA A 20 -0.70 5.53 2.24
N PHE A 21 -0.03 6.69 2.21
CA PHE A 21 -0.45 7.88 2.97
C PHE A 21 -1.53 8.68 2.24
N VAL A 22 -1.35 8.92 0.96
CA VAL A 22 -2.16 9.87 0.19
C VAL A 22 -3.52 9.28 -0.18
N VAL A 23 -3.56 8.02 -0.59
CA VAL A 23 -4.78 7.37 -1.08
C VAL A 23 -5.91 7.32 -0.03
N PRO A 24 -5.67 6.93 1.23
CA PRO A 24 -6.71 6.97 2.25
C PRO A 24 -7.25 8.38 2.48
N VAL A 25 -6.37 9.40 2.53
CA VAL A 25 -6.79 10.80 2.74
C VAL A 25 -7.72 11.27 1.62
N ILE A 26 -7.38 10.98 0.36
CA ILE A 26 -8.23 11.34 -0.78
C ILE A 26 -9.61 10.68 -0.65
N ARG A 27 -9.66 9.38 -0.33
CA ARG A 27 -10.91 8.62 -0.20
C ARG A 27 -11.77 9.10 0.97
N TRP A 28 -11.15 9.42 2.11
CA TRP A 28 -11.86 9.89 3.30
C TRP A 28 -12.37 11.33 3.17
N SER A 29 -11.79 12.11 2.27
CA SER A 29 -12.27 13.48 1.98
C SER A 29 -13.54 13.50 1.16
N ALA A 30 -13.89 12.42 0.47
CA ALA A 30 -15.10 12.33 -0.34
C ALA A 30 -16.36 12.22 0.54
N ARG A 31 -17.41 13.00 0.21
CA ARG A 31 -18.67 13.07 0.96
C ARG A 31 -19.90 12.78 0.10
N THR A 32 -19.82 12.99 -1.21
CA THR A 32 -20.89 12.72 -2.16
C THR A 32 -20.56 11.54 -3.06
N ALA A 33 -21.55 10.92 -3.70
CA ALA A 33 -21.36 9.79 -4.61
C ALA A 33 -20.38 10.14 -5.75
N ASP A 34 -20.48 11.33 -6.34
CA ASP A 34 -19.56 11.79 -7.39
C ASP A 34 -18.14 12.02 -6.90
N GLN A 35 -17.97 12.55 -5.68
CA GLN A 35 -16.65 12.70 -5.06
C GLN A 35 -16.02 11.34 -4.79
N PHE A 36 -16.78 10.36 -4.31
CA PHE A 36 -16.29 8.99 -4.14
C PHE A 36 -15.84 8.38 -5.47
N ARG A 37 -16.65 8.52 -6.51
CA ARG A 37 -16.30 8.04 -7.84
C ARG A 37 -14.98 8.65 -8.32
N PHE A 38 -14.86 9.98 -8.28
CA PHE A 38 -13.64 10.68 -8.67
C PHE A 38 -12.43 10.24 -7.82
N ALA A 39 -12.60 10.14 -6.49
CA ALA A 39 -11.54 9.69 -5.60
C ALA A 39 -11.05 8.29 -5.92
N PHE A 40 -11.96 7.34 -6.20
CA PHE A 40 -11.59 5.98 -6.58
C PHE A 40 -10.98 5.90 -7.98
N GLU A 41 -11.49 6.63 -8.96
CA GLU A 41 -10.91 6.69 -10.30
C GLU A 41 -9.47 7.23 -10.26
N VAL A 42 -9.24 8.33 -9.55
CA VAL A 42 -7.90 8.92 -9.38
C VAL A 42 -6.97 7.96 -8.64
N THR A 43 -7.39 7.43 -7.49
CA THR A 43 -6.54 6.55 -6.69
C THR A 43 -6.25 5.22 -7.39
N ASN A 44 -7.16 4.72 -8.22
CA ASN A 44 -6.92 3.52 -9.02
C ASN A 44 -5.83 3.74 -10.09
N LYS A 45 -5.72 4.96 -10.64
CA LYS A 45 -4.62 5.30 -11.55
C LYS A 45 -3.25 5.24 -10.89
N PHE A 46 -3.17 5.45 -9.58
CA PHE A 46 -1.92 5.33 -8.82
C PHE A 46 -1.64 3.91 -8.30
N ALA A 47 -2.56 2.97 -8.46
CA ALA A 47 -2.43 1.60 -7.95
C ALA A 47 -1.25 0.82 -8.56
N PHE A 48 -0.74 1.24 -9.73
CA PHE A 48 0.44 0.64 -10.33
C PHE A 48 1.73 0.97 -9.59
N LEU A 49 1.82 2.14 -8.93
CA LEU A 49 3.04 2.57 -8.21
C LEU A 49 3.46 1.59 -7.11
N PRO A 50 2.58 1.19 -6.16
CA PRO A 50 2.93 0.19 -5.17
C PRO A 50 3.29 -1.17 -5.77
N LYS A 51 2.63 -1.57 -6.87
CA LYS A 51 2.91 -2.86 -7.53
C LYS A 51 4.32 -2.88 -8.15
N ILE A 52 4.66 -1.86 -8.92
CA ILE A 52 6.01 -1.72 -9.51
C ILE A 52 7.04 -1.49 -8.40
N GLY A 53 6.78 -0.55 -7.50
CA GLY A 53 7.68 -0.24 -6.38
C GLY A 53 7.95 -1.46 -5.51
N GLY A 54 6.92 -2.24 -5.16
CA GLY A 54 7.05 -3.48 -4.40
C GLY A 54 7.91 -4.53 -5.10
N SER A 55 7.72 -4.72 -6.41
CA SER A 55 8.56 -5.63 -7.20
C SER A 55 10.02 -5.19 -7.21
N VAL A 56 10.28 -3.89 -7.43
CA VAL A 56 11.64 -3.33 -7.40
C VAL A 56 12.25 -3.43 -6.00
N LEU A 57 11.47 -3.22 -4.93
CA LEU A 57 11.93 -3.40 -3.54
C LEU A 57 12.41 -4.83 -3.29
N ILE A 58 11.64 -5.82 -3.71
CA ILE A 58 12.00 -7.24 -3.52
C ILE A 58 13.30 -7.55 -4.29
N VAL A 59 13.36 -7.20 -5.57
CA VAL A 59 14.53 -7.46 -6.42
C VAL A 59 15.78 -6.79 -5.87
N THR A 60 15.71 -5.51 -5.55
CA THR A 60 16.84 -4.74 -5.01
C THR A 60 17.24 -5.20 -3.62
N GLY A 61 16.28 -5.56 -2.77
CA GLY A 61 16.52 -6.11 -1.43
C GLY A 61 17.26 -7.44 -1.48
N VAL A 62 16.79 -8.37 -2.30
CA VAL A 62 17.47 -9.67 -2.51
C VAL A 62 18.87 -9.47 -3.09
N TRP A 63 19.02 -8.58 -4.06
CA TRP A 63 20.32 -8.29 -4.65
C TRP A 63 21.30 -7.70 -3.63
N MET A 64 20.84 -6.77 -2.78
CA MET A 64 21.67 -6.26 -1.68
C MET A 64 22.09 -7.34 -0.72
N MET A 65 21.20 -8.27 -0.35
CA MET A 65 21.54 -9.42 0.50
C MET A 65 22.66 -10.28 -0.11
N ILE A 66 22.61 -10.53 -1.41
CA ILE A 66 23.63 -11.34 -2.10
C ILE A 66 24.99 -10.63 -2.10
N ILE A 67 25.02 -9.33 -2.48
CA ILE A 67 26.27 -8.56 -2.56
C ILE A 67 26.93 -8.37 -1.19
N THR A 68 26.12 -8.08 -0.16
CA THR A 68 26.63 -7.84 1.20
C THR A 68 26.92 -9.11 1.96
N LYS A 69 26.59 -10.29 1.38
CA LYS A 69 26.67 -11.59 2.04
C LYS A 69 25.94 -11.60 3.40
N MET A 70 24.98 -10.69 3.58
CA MET A 70 24.09 -10.68 4.73
C MET A 70 23.13 -11.86 4.59
N GLY A 71 23.42 -12.95 5.29
CA GLY A 71 22.52 -14.11 5.35
C GLY A 71 21.24 -13.80 6.15
N LEU A 72 20.34 -14.77 6.23
CA LEU A 72 19.13 -14.72 7.07
C LEU A 72 19.43 -14.76 8.59
N SER A 73 20.66 -14.55 9.00
CA SER A 73 21.08 -14.49 10.42
C SER A 73 20.66 -13.20 11.12
N GLN A 74 20.30 -12.15 10.35
CA GLN A 74 19.91 -10.85 10.89
C GLN A 74 18.41 -10.85 11.21
N MET A 75 18.03 -10.77 12.48
CA MET A 75 16.63 -10.81 12.92
C MET A 75 15.82 -9.64 12.37
N TRP A 76 16.37 -8.43 12.34
CA TRP A 76 15.69 -7.26 11.78
C TRP A 76 15.32 -7.44 10.32
N LEU A 77 16.14 -8.10 9.53
CA LEU A 77 15.90 -8.39 8.13
C LEU A 77 14.76 -9.41 7.96
N ASN A 78 14.78 -10.49 8.74
CA ASN A 78 13.73 -11.52 8.71
C ASN A 78 12.36 -10.94 9.11
N ILE A 79 12.33 -10.10 10.15
CA ILE A 79 11.10 -9.41 10.58
C ILE A 79 10.61 -8.47 9.47
N SER A 80 11.49 -7.73 8.83
CA SER A 80 11.14 -6.84 7.73
C SER A 80 10.58 -7.59 6.53
N ILE A 81 11.14 -8.74 6.17
CA ILE A 81 10.63 -9.61 5.10
C ILE A 81 9.23 -10.14 5.47
N LEU A 82 9.07 -10.63 6.71
CA LEU A 82 7.77 -11.12 7.19
C LEU A 82 6.70 -10.03 7.14
N LEU A 83 7.01 -8.83 7.63
CA LEU A 83 6.11 -7.68 7.58
C LEU A 83 5.78 -7.28 6.14
N LEU A 84 6.75 -7.32 5.22
CA LEU A 84 6.53 -7.03 3.81
C LEU A 84 5.54 -8.03 3.18
N LEU A 85 5.70 -9.32 3.46
CA LEU A 85 4.78 -10.36 2.99
C LEU A 85 3.38 -10.16 3.55
N LEU A 86 3.25 -9.78 4.83
CA LEU A 86 1.97 -9.45 5.45
C LEU A 86 1.32 -8.22 4.80
N VAL A 87 2.10 -7.19 4.48
CA VAL A 87 1.58 -6.01 3.76
C VAL A 87 1.06 -6.40 2.39
N ILE A 88 1.82 -7.17 1.61
CA ILE A 88 1.41 -7.65 0.28
C ILE A 88 0.11 -8.47 0.39
N ALA A 89 0.06 -9.44 1.31
CA ALA A 89 -1.12 -10.25 1.54
C ALA A 89 -2.34 -9.41 1.94
N THR A 90 -2.14 -8.35 2.73
CA THR A 90 -3.21 -7.44 3.14
C THR A 90 -3.71 -6.58 1.97
N LEU A 91 -2.80 -6.04 1.15
CA LEU A 91 -3.15 -5.21 0.00
C LEU A 91 -3.89 -6.02 -1.06
N ASP A 92 -3.34 -7.15 -1.49
CA ASP A 92 -3.89 -7.97 -2.56
C ASP A 92 -5.09 -8.82 -2.09
N GLY A 93 -5.04 -9.35 -0.87
CA GLY A 93 -6.07 -10.24 -0.35
C GLY A 93 -7.27 -9.54 0.29
N LEU A 94 -7.07 -8.41 0.94
CA LEU A 94 -8.12 -7.73 1.70
C LEU A 94 -8.56 -6.40 1.08
N ILE A 95 -7.63 -5.59 0.59
CA ILE A 95 -7.95 -4.25 0.08
C ILE A 95 -8.42 -4.30 -1.37
N GLU A 96 -7.69 -4.98 -2.26
CA GLU A 96 -8.00 -5.01 -3.69
C GLU A 96 -9.42 -5.54 -4.00
N PRO A 97 -9.91 -6.66 -3.42
CA PRO A 97 -11.25 -7.14 -3.69
C PRO A 97 -12.35 -6.19 -3.19
N ARG A 98 -12.09 -5.48 -2.08
CA ARG A 98 -13.02 -4.46 -1.58
C ARG A 98 -13.09 -3.24 -2.48
N ILE A 99 -11.95 -2.80 -3.01
CA ILE A 99 -11.90 -1.70 -3.98
C ILE A 99 -12.70 -2.07 -5.23
N LYS A 100 -12.51 -3.29 -5.76
CA LYS A 100 -13.28 -3.76 -6.93
C LYS A 100 -14.79 -3.76 -6.65
N LYS A 101 -15.21 -4.22 -5.46
CA LYS A 101 -16.62 -4.19 -5.06
C LYS A 101 -17.15 -2.76 -4.94
N ILE A 102 -16.39 -1.86 -4.35
CA ILE A 102 -16.76 -0.43 -4.25
C ILE A 102 -16.92 0.18 -5.63
N MET A 103 -15.98 -0.07 -6.55
CA MET A 103 -16.04 0.42 -7.93
C MET A 103 -17.30 -0.07 -8.65
N GLN A 104 -17.70 -1.32 -8.45
CA GLN A 104 -18.94 -1.87 -9.01
C GLN A 104 -20.17 -1.13 -8.45
N ILE A 105 -20.26 -0.93 -7.14
CA ILE A 105 -21.38 -0.22 -6.51
C ILE A 105 -21.46 1.21 -7.05
N VAL A 106 -20.34 1.92 -7.11
CA VAL A 106 -20.27 3.30 -7.61
C VAL A 106 -20.65 3.39 -9.10
N SER A 107 -20.29 2.39 -9.91
CA SER A 107 -20.65 2.37 -11.33
C SER A 107 -22.15 2.13 -11.59
N ILE A 108 -22.80 1.37 -10.72
CA ILE A 108 -24.24 1.07 -10.82
C ILE A 108 -25.09 2.25 -10.29
N SER A 109 -24.55 3.00 -9.33
CA SER A 109 -25.24 4.14 -8.69
C SER A 109 -25.29 5.42 -9.59
N GLN A 110 -24.96 5.31 -10.85
CA GLN A 110 -25.07 6.41 -11.81
C GLN A 110 -26.54 6.84 -11.95
N GLY A 111 -26.86 8.03 -11.43
CA GLY A 111 -28.22 8.62 -11.55
C GLY A 111 -29.10 8.53 -10.30
N ILE A 112 -28.62 7.97 -9.22
CA ILE A 112 -29.35 7.90 -7.93
C ILE A 112 -28.80 9.01 -7.00
N GLY A 113 -29.07 10.28 -7.32
CA GLY A 113 -28.87 11.42 -6.42
C GLY A 113 -27.52 11.52 -5.69
N ASP A 114 -27.37 12.55 -4.85
CA ASP A 114 -26.15 12.82 -4.06
C ASP A 114 -25.96 11.89 -2.84
N GLU A 115 -26.91 11.00 -2.56
CA GLU A 115 -26.86 10.14 -1.40
C GLU A 115 -25.86 8.98 -1.59
N VAL A 116 -24.95 8.86 -0.64
CA VAL A 116 -23.98 7.75 -0.57
C VAL A 116 -24.70 6.47 -0.17
N PRO A 117 -24.68 5.40 -0.98
CA PRO A 117 -25.29 4.14 -0.61
C PRO A 117 -24.76 3.63 0.74
N ALA A 118 -25.65 3.19 1.62
CA ALA A 118 -25.28 2.70 2.96
C ALA A 118 -24.24 1.56 2.91
N GLU A 119 -24.30 0.72 1.88
CA GLU A 119 -23.32 -0.36 1.66
C GLU A 119 -21.93 0.19 1.36
N LEU A 120 -21.83 1.27 0.57
CA LEU A 120 -20.57 1.95 0.27
C LEU A 120 -19.94 2.52 1.55
N ALA A 121 -20.73 3.23 2.35
CA ALA A 121 -20.27 3.78 3.63
C ALA A 121 -19.76 2.67 4.60
N ARG A 122 -20.47 1.53 4.64
CA ARG A 122 -20.07 0.37 5.45
C ARG A 122 -18.75 -0.26 4.99
N LEU A 123 -18.56 -0.41 3.67
CA LEU A 123 -17.33 -0.97 3.10
C LEU A 123 -16.14 -0.03 3.37
N MET A 124 -16.32 1.27 3.19
CA MET A 124 -15.30 2.28 3.49
C MET A 124 -14.87 2.21 4.96
N LYS A 125 -15.83 2.18 5.88
CA LYS A 125 -15.54 2.09 7.32
C LYS A 125 -14.75 0.83 7.69
N LYS A 126 -14.99 -0.29 6.99
CA LYS A 126 -14.23 -1.55 7.18
C LYS A 126 -12.82 -1.51 6.58
N MET A 127 -12.55 -0.64 5.62
CA MET A 127 -11.21 -0.49 5.03
C MET A 127 -10.25 0.29 5.92
N VAL A 128 -10.74 1.29 6.64
CA VAL A 128 -9.92 2.19 7.49
C VAL A 128 -8.94 1.46 8.41
N PRO A 129 -9.37 0.50 9.25
CA PRO A 129 -8.45 -0.18 10.14
C PRO A 129 -7.40 -1.02 9.41
N ILE A 130 -7.75 -1.55 8.23
CA ILE A 130 -6.85 -2.38 7.43
C ILE A 130 -5.78 -1.50 6.75
N GLU A 131 -6.19 -0.37 6.19
CA GLU A 131 -5.27 0.62 5.60
C GLU A 131 -4.32 1.18 6.67
N LEU A 132 -4.84 1.50 7.86
CA LEU A 132 -4.02 1.97 8.98
C LEU A 132 -3.03 0.90 9.46
N ALA A 133 -3.46 -0.35 9.60
CA ALA A 133 -2.57 -1.46 9.97
C ALA A 133 -1.44 -1.65 8.94
N SER A 134 -1.77 -1.60 7.64
CA SER A 134 -0.77 -1.68 6.57
C SER A 134 0.23 -0.52 6.64
N LEU A 135 -0.24 0.69 6.92
CA LEU A 135 0.60 1.86 7.08
C LEU A 135 1.57 1.73 8.25
N VAL A 136 1.07 1.27 9.41
CA VAL A 136 1.91 1.01 10.60
C VAL A 136 2.96 -0.05 10.30
N MET A 137 2.61 -1.13 9.60
CA MET A 137 3.57 -2.15 9.18
C MET A 137 4.66 -1.58 8.25
N MET A 138 4.30 -0.73 7.29
CA MET A 138 5.27 -0.09 6.40
C MET A 138 6.22 0.85 7.14
N ILE A 139 5.72 1.62 8.11
CA ILE A 139 6.55 2.45 8.98
C ILE A 139 7.51 1.57 9.80
N ALA A 140 7.02 0.48 10.36
CA ALA A 140 7.85 -0.46 11.14
C ALA A 140 8.97 -1.06 10.28
N ILE A 141 8.67 -1.48 9.04
CA ILE A 141 9.69 -1.96 8.09
C ILE A 141 10.77 -0.88 7.87
N THR A 142 10.35 0.36 7.62
CA THR A 142 11.27 1.48 7.38
C THR A 142 12.19 1.71 8.59
N VAL A 143 11.63 1.72 9.79
CA VAL A 143 12.39 1.87 11.05
C VAL A 143 13.40 0.74 11.22
N LEU A 144 12.99 -0.51 11.00
CA LEU A 144 13.87 -1.68 11.10
C LEU A 144 15.02 -1.62 10.08
N MET A 145 14.73 -1.20 8.84
CA MET A 145 15.74 -1.08 7.78
C MET A 145 16.76 0.04 8.04
N VAL A 146 16.34 1.13 8.70
CA VAL A 146 17.23 2.27 9.01
C VAL A 146 18.03 2.01 10.28
N LEU A 147 17.38 1.58 11.36
CA LEU A 147 18.02 1.41 12.67
C LEU A 147 18.82 0.12 12.81
N LYS A 148 18.43 -0.94 12.09
CA LYS A 148 19.08 -2.27 12.17
C LYS A 148 19.37 -2.68 13.63
N PRO A 149 18.35 -2.74 14.50
CA PRO A 149 18.52 -2.73 15.96
C PRO A 149 19.17 -4.00 16.55
N PHE A 150 19.26 -5.11 15.78
CA PHE A 150 19.85 -6.40 16.23
C PHE A 150 20.22 -7.29 15.02
#